data_d90b375a75a691510a5e1d3447339cda
#
_entry.id   d90b375a75a691510a5e1d3447339cda
#
_cell.length_a   1.000
_cell.length_b   1.000
_cell.length_c   1.000
_cell.angle_alpha   90.00
_cell.angle_beta   90.00
_cell.angle_gamma   90.00
#
_symmetry.space_group_name_H-M   'P 1'
#
loop_
_entity.id
_entity.type
_entity.pdbx_description
1 polymer ?
#
loop_
_entity_poly.entity_id
_entity_poly.type
_entity_poly.pdbx_seq_one_letter_code
_entity_poly.pdbx_strand_id
1 'polypeptide(L)'
;MRVLHIANFYGDKSGGIRTTIHNLGHSYIQRGHEFTFIVPGTGFYCEETPTGRMIHLPSIILPFSGGYRIIRRNKDVRNLITTLKPDVIEISDRFTLSQIGPWAKKRNIPAVVFSHETLSGLVKTHLKLSLTRFVNWHNRR
;
A
#
# COMPACT_ATOMS: atom_id res chain seq x y z
N MET A 1 -15.95 -4.44 14.18
CA MET A 1 -14.52 -4.05 14.29
C MET A 1 -14.23 -2.90 13.35
N ARG A 2 -13.25 -2.11 13.70
CA ARG A 2 -12.67 -1.07 12.84
C ARG A 2 -11.41 -1.63 12.19
N VAL A 3 -11.47 -1.88 10.90
CA VAL A 3 -10.36 -2.41 10.09
C VAL A 3 -9.71 -1.26 9.34
N LEU A 4 -8.40 -1.12 9.48
CA LEU A 4 -7.62 -0.13 8.75
C LEU A 4 -6.66 -0.82 7.79
N HIS A 5 -6.80 -0.59 6.50
CA HIS A 5 -5.90 -1.08 5.48
C HIS A 5 -4.96 0.03 5.01
N ILE A 6 -3.68 -0.28 4.85
CA ILE A 6 -2.67 0.68 4.41
C ILE A 6 -1.96 0.11 3.19
N ALA A 7 -1.99 0.85 2.09
CA ALA A 7 -1.38 0.39 0.84
C ALA A 7 -0.63 1.52 0.13
N ASN A 8 0.61 1.24 -0.23
CA ASN A 8 1.30 1.97 -1.29
C ASN A 8 0.99 1.34 -2.65
N PHE A 9 1.44 1.95 -3.74
CA PHE A 9 1.23 1.48 -5.11
C PHE A 9 -0.25 1.39 -5.54
N TYR A 10 -1.15 1.98 -4.77
CA TYR A 10 -2.56 2.11 -5.14
C TYR A 10 -2.72 3.21 -6.20
N GLY A 11 -3.33 2.88 -7.32
CA GLY A 11 -3.57 3.82 -8.42
C GLY A 11 -4.43 3.20 -9.51
N ASP A 12 -4.74 3.96 -10.54
CA ASP A 12 -5.61 3.51 -11.63
C ASP A 12 -5.03 2.31 -12.41
N LYS A 13 -3.71 2.19 -12.41
CA LYS A 13 -2.97 1.10 -13.06
C LYS A 13 -2.69 -0.10 -12.16
N SER A 14 -2.99 0.00 -10.86
CA SER A 14 -2.69 -1.05 -9.88
C SER A 14 -3.84 -2.05 -9.71
N GLY A 15 -4.15 -2.80 -10.77
CA GLY A 15 -5.32 -3.68 -10.81
C GLY A 15 -5.44 -4.63 -9.62
N GLY A 16 -4.37 -5.33 -9.25
CA GLY A 16 -4.38 -6.33 -8.16
C GLY A 16 -4.62 -5.74 -6.78
N ILE A 17 -3.84 -4.73 -6.38
CA ILE A 17 -3.95 -4.08 -5.07
C ILE A 17 -5.30 -3.39 -4.92
N ARG A 18 -5.70 -2.61 -5.91
CA ARG A 18 -6.97 -1.89 -5.92
C ARG A 18 -8.15 -2.85 -5.80
N THR A 19 -8.20 -3.88 -6.62
CA THR A 19 -9.25 -4.90 -6.61
C THR A 19 -9.32 -5.61 -5.26
N THR A 20 -8.18 -6.01 -4.70
CA THR A 20 -8.12 -6.68 -3.39
C THR A 20 -8.68 -5.79 -2.29
N ILE A 21 -8.28 -4.52 -2.21
CA ILE A 21 -8.75 -3.59 -1.18
C ILE A 21 -10.26 -3.39 -1.28
N HIS A 22 -10.80 -3.16 -2.47
CA HIS A 22 -12.23 -2.96 -2.64
C HIS A 22 -13.04 -4.22 -2.34
N ASN A 23 -12.55 -5.41 -2.70
CA ASN A 23 -13.20 -6.67 -2.36
C ASN A 23 -13.20 -6.94 -0.85
N LEU A 24 -12.08 -6.65 -0.17
CA LEU A 24 -12.01 -6.73 1.29
C LEU A 24 -13.00 -5.76 1.94
N GLY A 25 -13.00 -4.50 1.51
CA GLY A 25 -13.89 -3.48 2.04
C GLY A 25 -15.36 -3.85 1.88
N HIS A 26 -15.75 -4.34 0.71
CA HIS A 26 -17.11 -4.82 0.47
C HIS A 26 -17.46 -5.97 1.44
N SER A 27 -16.58 -6.94 1.60
CA SER A 27 -16.78 -8.07 2.51
C SER A 27 -16.87 -7.65 3.98
N TYR A 28 -16.04 -6.69 4.42
CA TYR A 28 -16.09 -6.19 5.80
C TYR A 28 -17.39 -5.43 6.08
N ILE A 29 -17.79 -4.55 5.18
CA ILE A 29 -19.04 -3.77 5.33
C ILE A 29 -20.25 -4.67 5.37
N GLN A 30 -20.33 -5.69 4.50
CA GLN A 30 -21.41 -6.67 4.52
C GLN A 30 -21.51 -7.43 5.85
N ARG A 31 -20.40 -7.56 6.57
CA ARG A 31 -20.36 -8.20 7.90
C ARG A 31 -20.53 -7.23 9.06
N GLY A 32 -20.85 -5.97 8.78
CA GLY A 32 -21.09 -4.95 9.81
C GLY A 32 -19.82 -4.34 10.43
N HIS A 33 -18.67 -4.46 9.74
CA HIS A 33 -17.42 -3.84 10.17
C HIS A 33 -17.23 -2.47 9.51
N GLU A 34 -16.51 -1.58 10.19
CA GLU A 34 -16.03 -0.34 9.59
C GLU A 34 -14.72 -0.60 8.86
N PHE A 35 -14.62 -0.14 7.63
CA PHE A 35 -13.43 -0.28 6.83
C PHE A 35 -12.92 1.08 6.35
N THR A 36 -11.68 1.37 6.68
CA THR A 36 -10.95 2.55 6.22
C THR A 36 -9.66 2.11 5.55
N PHE A 37 -9.29 2.75 4.45
CA PHE A 37 -8.01 2.45 3.81
C PHE A 37 -7.25 3.72 3.47
N ILE A 38 -5.94 3.68 3.73
CA ILE A 38 -5.00 4.77 3.50
C ILE A 38 -4.20 4.46 2.24
N VAL A 39 -4.19 5.41 1.31
CA VAL A 39 -3.53 5.29 0.01
C VAL A 39 -2.70 6.54 -0.30
N PRO A 40 -1.70 6.44 -1.18
CA PRO A 40 -0.98 7.62 -1.64
C PRO A 40 -1.86 8.52 -2.50
N GLY A 41 -1.74 9.83 -2.30
CA GLY A 41 -2.44 10.85 -3.05
C GLY A 41 -1.57 12.06 -3.35
N THR A 42 -2.13 13.06 -3.98
CA THR A 42 -1.46 14.35 -4.26
C THR A 42 -1.44 15.29 -3.05
N GLY A 43 -2.26 15.01 -2.05
CA GLY A 43 -2.39 15.76 -0.81
C GLY A 43 -3.14 14.95 0.24
N PHE A 44 -3.53 15.59 1.32
CA PHE A 44 -4.40 15.00 2.35
C PHE A 44 -5.86 15.29 2.03
N TYR A 45 -6.64 14.26 1.79
CA TYR A 45 -8.10 14.35 1.64
C TYR A 45 -8.77 13.00 1.89
N CYS A 46 -10.07 13.03 2.17
CA CYS A 46 -10.87 11.83 2.45
C CYS A 46 -12.02 11.73 1.45
N GLU A 47 -12.33 10.51 1.07
CA GLU A 47 -13.48 10.18 0.23
C GLU A 47 -14.29 9.05 0.87
N GLU A 48 -15.61 9.17 0.86
CA GLU A 48 -16.49 8.05 1.18
C GLU A 48 -16.74 7.24 -0.10
N THR A 49 -16.46 5.96 -0.05
CA THR A 49 -16.68 5.04 -1.17
C THR A 49 -17.66 3.93 -0.80
N PRO A 50 -18.26 3.23 -1.77
CA PRO A 50 -19.13 2.08 -1.47
C PRO A 50 -18.44 0.95 -0.70
N THR A 51 -17.11 0.93 -0.71
CA THR A 51 -16.30 -0.11 -0.08
C THR A 51 -15.53 0.37 1.16
N GLY A 52 -15.83 1.57 1.67
CA GLY A 52 -15.24 2.13 2.87
C GLY A 52 -14.72 3.55 2.70
N ARG A 53 -14.22 4.11 3.78
CA ARG A 53 -13.60 5.43 3.77
C ARG A 53 -12.19 5.35 3.22
N MET A 54 -11.90 6.14 2.21
CA MET A 54 -10.58 6.26 1.60
C MET A 54 -9.89 7.55 2.07
N ILE A 55 -8.70 7.42 2.64
CA ILE A 55 -7.86 8.54 3.08
C ILE A 55 -6.62 8.61 2.20
N HIS A 56 -6.45 9.73 1.53
CA HIS A 56 -5.27 10.02 0.74
C HIS A 56 -4.24 10.77 1.57
N LEU A 57 -2.99 10.33 1.50
CA LEU A 57 -1.86 11.00 2.11
C LEU A 57 -0.90 11.54 1.06
N PRO A 58 -0.20 12.66 1.36
CA PRO A 58 0.85 13.17 0.50
C PRO A 58 1.86 12.09 0.13
N SER A 59 2.18 12.01 -1.12
CA SER A 59 2.99 10.93 -1.69
C SER A 59 4.02 11.45 -2.66
N ILE A 60 5.00 10.62 -2.96
CA ILE A 60 5.99 10.84 -4.01
C ILE A 60 5.84 9.80 -5.11
N ILE A 61 6.15 10.19 -6.33
CA ILE A 61 6.22 9.27 -7.46
C ILE A 61 7.53 8.49 -7.34
N LEU A 62 7.42 7.16 -7.40
CA LEU A 62 8.59 6.29 -7.41
C LEU A 62 9.26 6.35 -8.78
N PRO A 63 10.56 6.73 -8.87
CA PRO A 63 11.27 6.80 -10.14
C PRO A 63 11.25 5.46 -10.87
N PHE A 64 11.11 5.50 -12.20
CA PHE A 64 11.12 4.32 -13.08
C PHE A 64 10.01 3.29 -12.82
N SER A 65 8.97 3.65 -12.08
CA SER A 65 7.88 2.73 -11.70
C SER A 65 6.67 2.78 -12.64
N GLY A 66 6.68 3.65 -13.65
CA GLY A 66 5.49 3.86 -14.49
C GLY A 66 4.40 4.72 -13.83
N GLY A 67 4.75 5.51 -12.82
CA GLY A 67 3.84 6.45 -12.16
C GLY A 67 3.28 5.95 -10.82
N TYR A 68 3.77 4.85 -10.28
CA TYR A 68 3.39 4.41 -8.94
C TYR A 68 3.83 5.41 -7.87
N ARG A 69 2.97 5.55 -6.86
CA ARG A 69 3.19 6.46 -5.74
C ARG A 69 3.36 5.70 -4.44
N ILE A 70 4.18 6.26 -3.56
CA ILE A 70 4.33 5.81 -2.18
C ILE A 70 4.07 6.97 -1.22
N ILE A 71 3.48 6.68 -0.07
CA ILE A 71 3.24 7.67 0.98
C ILE A 71 4.57 8.28 1.41
N ARG A 72 4.62 9.59 1.46
CA ARG A 72 5.88 10.33 1.69
C ARG A 72 6.45 10.09 3.08
N ARG A 73 5.62 10.03 4.12
CA ARG A 73 6.06 9.94 5.51
C ARG A 73 5.25 8.92 6.30
N ASN A 74 5.91 7.90 6.80
CA ASN A 74 5.28 6.92 7.70
C ASN A 74 4.77 7.53 9.01
N LYS A 75 5.28 8.70 9.40
CA LYS A 75 4.77 9.48 10.55
C LYS A 75 3.31 9.85 10.36
N ASP A 76 2.91 10.26 9.16
CA ASP A 76 1.52 10.63 8.86
C ASP A 76 0.59 9.41 8.99
N VAL A 77 1.04 8.25 8.54
CA VAL A 77 0.33 6.97 8.74
C VAL A 77 0.15 6.67 10.23
N ARG A 78 1.22 6.78 11.03
CA ARG A 78 1.17 6.53 12.48
C ARG A 78 0.22 7.49 13.20
N ASN A 79 0.21 8.76 12.81
CA ASN A 79 -0.70 9.76 13.37
C ASN A 79 -2.15 9.39 13.08
N LEU A 80 -2.47 8.96 11.86
CA LEU A 80 -3.81 8.49 11.50
C LEU A 80 -4.20 7.24 12.28
N ILE A 81 -3.32 6.27 12.44
CA ILE A 81 -3.58 5.07 13.24
C ILE A 81 -3.92 5.47 14.68
N THR A 82 -3.18 6.40 15.27
CA THR A 82 -3.42 6.88 16.62
C THR A 82 -4.77 7.59 16.75
N THR A 83 -5.19 8.34 15.74
CA THR A 83 -6.47 9.06 15.71
C THR A 83 -7.65 8.11 15.45
N LEU A 84 -7.52 7.22 14.49
CA LEU A 84 -8.59 6.30 14.05
C LEU A 84 -8.83 5.17 15.04
N LYS A 85 -7.81 4.79 15.81
CA LYS A 85 -7.87 3.70 16.82
C LYS A 85 -8.45 2.41 16.23
N PRO A 86 -7.87 1.85 15.16
CA PRO A 86 -8.38 0.63 14.56
C PRO A 86 -8.21 -0.56 15.50
N ASP A 87 -9.07 -1.54 15.36
CA ASP A 87 -8.97 -2.82 16.08
C ASP A 87 -7.93 -3.74 15.44
N VAL A 88 -7.72 -3.60 14.13
CA VAL A 88 -6.71 -4.35 13.36
C VAL A 88 -6.20 -3.49 12.20
N ILE A 89 -4.92 -3.68 11.90
CA ILE A 89 -4.24 -3.04 10.76
C ILE A 89 -3.87 -4.10 9.73
N GLU A 90 -4.18 -3.83 8.48
CA GLU A 90 -3.75 -4.60 7.32
C GLU A 90 -2.76 -3.78 6.50
N ILE A 91 -1.65 -4.37 6.10
CA ILE A 91 -0.57 -3.71 5.38
C ILE A 91 -0.32 -4.44 4.07
N SER A 92 -0.49 -3.77 2.94
CA SER A 92 -0.29 -4.37 1.61
C SER A 92 1.15 -4.34 1.10
N ASP A 93 2.04 -3.67 1.80
CA ASP A 93 3.43 -3.54 1.39
C ASP A 93 4.37 -3.74 2.57
N ARG A 94 5.15 -4.79 2.50
CA ARG A 94 6.13 -5.14 3.54
C ARG A 94 7.46 -4.40 3.43
N PHE A 95 7.70 -3.66 2.35
CA PHE A 95 8.97 -2.95 2.12
C PHE A 95 8.88 -1.49 2.55
N THR A 96 8.07 -0.70 1.88
CA THR A 96 7.98 0.75 2.14
C THR A 96 7.20 1.06 3.41
N LEU A 97 6.34 0.14 3.87
CA LEU A 97 5.58 0.22 5.12
C LEU A 97 6.08 -0.73 6.22
N SER A 98 7.28 -1.28 6.06
CA SER A 98 7.87 -2.30 6.96
C SER A 98 7.92 -1.89 8.43
N GLN A 99 8.03 -0.60 8.72
CA GLN A 99 8.11 -0.10 10.10
C GLN A 99 6.76 0.01 10.80
N ILE A 100 5.65 -0.05 10.07
CA ILE A 100 4.31 0.10 10.66
C ILE A 100 3.94 -1.11 11.52
N GLY A 101 4.22 -2.31 11.07
CA GLY A 101 3.94 -3.54 11.83
C GLY A 101 4.62 -3.58 13.21
N PRO A 102 5.95 -3.46 13.30
CA PRO A 102 6.66 -3.39 14.58
C PRO A 102 6.22 -2.23 15.48
N TRP A 103 5.91 -1.08 14.90
CA TRP A 103 5.39 0.07 15.62
C TRP A 103 3.99 -0.21 16.22
N ALA A 104 3.10 -0.85 15.46
CA ALA A 104 1.77 -1.26 15.91
C ALA A 104 1.84 -2.30 17.02
N LYS A 105 2.74 -3.30 16.88
CA LYS A 105 2.98 -4.34 17.88
C LYS A 105 3.37 -3.75 19.24
N LYS A 106 4.24 -2.74 19.26
CA LYS A 106 4.63 -2.04 20.51
C LYS A 106 3.45 -1.34 21.20
N ARG A 107 2.33 -1.15 20.52
CA ARG A 107 1.10 -0.51 21.01
C ARG A 107 -0.05 -1.49 21.19
N ASN A 108 0.24 -2.78 21.10
CA ASN A 108 -0.74 -3.86 21.20
C ASN A 108 -1.88 -3.75 20.14
N ILE A 109 -1.55 -3.22 18.95
CA ILE A 109 -2.46 -3.19 17.82
C ILE A 109 -2.14 -4.38 16.92
N PRO A 110 -3.06 -5.31 16.70
CA PRO A 110 -2.85 -6.42 15.76
C PRO A 110 -2.60 -5.91 14.35
N ALA A 111 -1.58 -6.44 13.69
CA ALA A 111 -1.24 -6.08 12.32
C ALA A 111 -1.00 -7.32 11.47
N VAL A 112 -1.56 -7.33 10.27
CA VAL A 112 -1.40 -8.38 9.26
C VAL A 112 -0.75 -7.78 8.03
N VAL A 113 0.22 -8.49 7.46
CA VAL A 113 0.88 -8.06 6.23
C VAL A 113 0.44 -8.97 5.09
N PHE A 114 -0.13 -8.39 4.05
CA PHE A 114 -0.43 -9.05 2.80
C PHE A 114 0.80 -8.98 1.89
N SER A 115 1.33 -10.11 1.49
CA SER A 115 2.43 -10.15 0.52
C SER A 115 1.88 -10.52 -0.85
N HIS A 116 1.76 -9.52 -1.72
CA HIS A 116 1.31 -9.71 -3.10
C HIS A 116 2.43 -10.18 -4.02
N GLU A 117 3.69 -10.02 -3.62
CA GLU A 117 4.86 -10.40 -4.41
C GLU A 117 5.91 -11.09 -3.56
N THR A 118 6.58 -12.08 -4.16
CA THR A 118 7.79 -12.67 -3.59
C THR A 118 9.00 -11.83 -3.94
N LEU A 119 9.96 -11.70 -3.02
CA LEU A 119 11.25 -11.04 -3.26
C LEU A 119 11.93 -11.55 -4.54
N SER A 120 11.81 -12.84 -4.82
CA SER A 120 12.33 -13.47 -6.02
C SER A 120 11.67 -12.98 -7.31
N GLY A 121 10.39 -12.62 -7.28
CA GLY A 121 9.67 -12.03 -8.40
C GLY A 121 10.16 -10.62 -8.73
N LEU A 122 10.29 -9.78 -7.70
CA LEU A 122 10.82 -8.41 -7.85
C LEU A 122 12.25 -8.40 -8.38
N VAL A 123 13.13 -9.22 -7.79
CA VAL A 123 14.54 -9.33 -8.21
C VAL A 123 14.65 -9.86 -9.64
N LYS A 124 13.87 -10.88 -10.01
CA LYS A 124 13.87 -11.41 -11.40
C LYS A 124 13.40 -10.39 -12.42
N THR A 125 12.38 -9.59 -12.09
CA THR A 125 11.86 -8.56 -13.00
C THR A 125 12.88 -7.43 -13.18
N HIS A 126 13.49 -6.95 -12.11
CA HIS A 126 14.51 -5.90 -12.18
C HIS A 126 15.81 -6.38 -12.83
N LEU A 127 16.27 -7.60 -12.55
CA LEU A 127 17.45 -8.20 -13.19
C LEU A 127 17.23 -8.45 -14.68
N LYS A 128 16.05 -8.95 -15.10
CA LYS A 128 15.73 -9.11 -16.53
C LYS A 128 15.75 -7.76 -17.26
N LEU A 129 15.17 -6.73 -16.69
CA LEU A 129 15.17 -5.38 -17.27
C LEU A 129 16.59 -4.80 -17.37
N SER A 130 17.43 -5.01 -16.35
CA SER A 130 18.82 -4.57 -16.32
C SER A 130 19.68 -5.32 -17.34
N LEU A 131 19.53 -6.64 -17.42
CA LEU A 131 20.26 -7.48 -18.39
C LEU A 131 19.84 -7.19 -19.83
N THR A 132 18.55 -6.98 -20.10
CA THR A 132 18.05 -6.64 -21.44
C THR A 132 18.59 -5.27 -21.89
N ARG A 133 18.69 -4.31 -21.00
CA ARG A 133 19.28 -2.99 -21.28
C ARG A 133 20.79 -3.10 -21.55
N PHE A 134 21.50 -3.92 -20.78
CA PHE A 134 22.94 -4.13 -20.96
C PHE A 134 23.26 -4.83 -22.27
N VAL A 135 22.53 -5.87 -22.65
CA VAL A 135 22.67 -6.60 -23.91
C VAL A 135 22.37 -5.69 -25.11
N ASN A 136 21.30 -4.91 -25.03
CA ASN A 136 20.94 -3.96 -26.11
C ASN A 136 21.94 -2.82 -26.26
N TRP A 137 22.58 -2.39 -25.16
CA TRP A 137 23.67 -1.41 -25.23
C TRP A 137 24.94 -1.98 -25.87
N HIS A 138 25.26 -3.24 -25.57
CA HIS A 138 26.46 -3.91 -26.14
C HIS A 138 26.31 -4.24 -27.63
N ASN A 139 25.10 -4.56 -28.08
CA ASN A 139 24.81 -4.85 -29.49
C ASN A 139 24.70 -3.61 -30.40
N ARG A 140 24.73 -2.40 -29.83
CA ARG A 140 24.72 -1.12 -30.59
C ARG A 140 26.12 -0.52 -30.80
N ARG A 141 27.17 -1.24 -30.45
CA ARG A 141 28.56 -0.93 -30.77
C ARG A 141 29.08 -1.96 -31.77
#